data_a31bb8d1c3e670da42a660ed4467b107
#
_entry.id   a31bb8d1c3e670da42a660ed4467b107
#
_cell.length_a   1.000
_cell.length_b   1.000
_cell.length_c   1.000
_cell.angle_alpha   90.00
_cell.angle_beta   90.00
_cell.angle_gamma   90.00
#
_symmetry.space_group_name_H-M   'P 1'
#
loop_
_entity.id
_entity.type
_entity.pdbx_description
1 polymer ?
#
loop_
_entity_poly.entity_id
_entity_poly.type
_entity_poly.pdbx_seq_one_letter_code
_entity_poly.pdbx_strand_id
1 'polypeptide(L)'
;MAWLIDIISFLKSLLSPPPSHRFTELTKLISYRFDNIDYLEQAFTHRSISSEPRKNYERLEFLGDAVIDIIISRELMRYYPDGDEGLLTKKRSALVQQSFLTNIGNMLNIMNYLIVEPNVDLNNEKVASKQQANLVEALIGAIYLDGGIKPAKRIIIDTIWKNRNEAWKTINYKGQLIEYCHANGINNPKFHLVNASGPDHQKTFEIHVTINKEKYPTGIGTDKKTAEQSAAQNALVRLTK
;
A
#
# COMPACT_ATOMS: atom_id res chain seq x y z
N MET A 1 15.94 9.56 -35.37
CA MET A 1 14.77 8.70 -35.06
C MET A 1 14.12 9.07 -33.68
N ALA A 2 14.87 9.33 -32.63
CA ALA A 2 14.33 9.74 -31.32
C ALA A 2 13.49 11.03 -31.38
N TRP A 3 13.94 12.03 -32.09
CA TRP A 3 13.28 13.34 -32.25
C TRP A 3 11.92 13.29 -32.95
N LEU A 4 11.73 12.37 -33.88
CA LEU A 4 10.45 12.14 -34.55
C LEU A 4 9.43 11.46 -33.63
N ILE A 5 9.88 10.61 -32.70
CA ILE A 5 9.04 9.96 -31.70
C ILE A 5 8.51 11.00 -30.69
N ASP A 6 9.35 11.95 -30.29
CA ASP A 6 8.95 13.04 -29.39
C ASP A 6 7.95 14.01 -30.03
N ILE A 7 8.11 14.33 -31.32
CA ILE A 7 7.17 15.17 -32.06
C ILE A 7 5.82 14.46 -32.24
N ILE A 8 5.82 13.17 -32.56
CA ILE A 8 4.60 12.39 -32.71
C ILE A 8 3.87 12.25 -31.38
N SER A 9 4.61 12.05 -30.28
CA SER A 9 4.06 12.02 -28.92
C SER A 9 3.46 13.39 -28.53
N PHE A 10 4.14 14.47 -28.85
CA PHE A 10 3.66 15.82 -28.60
C PHE A 10 2.43 16.18 -29.43
N LEU A 11 2.40 15.83 -30.72
CA LEU A 11 1.24 16.04 -31.59
C LEU A 11 0.03 15.18 -31.16
N LYS A 12 0.26 13.94 -30.72
CA LYS A 12 -0.80 13.10 -30.13
C LYS A 12 -1.37 13.73 -28.84
N SER A 13 -0.53 14.34 -28.00
CA SER A 13 -1.00 15.03 -26.78
C SER A 13 -1.87 16.25 -27.07
N LEU A 14 -1.67 16.92 -28.21
CA LEU A 14 -2.50 18.04 -28.66
C LEU A 14 -3.85 17.60 -29.28
N LEU A 15 -3.91 16.37 -29.80
CA LEU A 15 -5.10 15.80 -30.46
C LEU A 15 -5.93 14.91 -29.55
N SER A 16 -5.42 14.58 -28.32
CA SER A 16 -6.19 13.80 -27.34
C SER A 16 -7.38 14.63 -26.84
N PRO A 17 -8.59 14.06 -26.81
CA PRO A 17 -9.73 14.76 -26.26
C PRO A 17 -9.42 15.13 -24.80
N PRO A 18 -9.92 16.29 -24.29
CA PRO A 18 -9.75 16.62 -22.88
C PRO A 18 -10.35 15.49 -22.02
N PRO A 19 -9.75 15.15 -20.89
CA PRO A 19 -10.31 14.15 -19.98
C PRO A 19 -11.76 14.51 -19.71
N SER A 20 -12.65 13.53 -19.69
CA SER A 20 -14.06 13.78 -19.35
C SER A 20 -14.10 14.64 -18.09
N HIS A 21 -14.98 15.63 -18.00
CA HIS A 21 -15.09 16.54 -16.83
C HIS A 21 -15.09 15.79 -15.51
N ARG A 22 -15.59 14.55 -15.53
CA ARG A 22 -15.64 13.63 -14.38
C ARG A 22 -14.28 13.36 -13.73
N PHE A 23 -13.21 13.16 -14.50
CA PHE A 23 -11.90 12.74 -13.99
C PHE A 23 -10.90 13.90 -13.86
N THR A 24 -11.30 15.12 -14.13
CA THR A 24 -10.41 16.29 -14.15
C THR A 24 -9.66 16.46 -12.82
N GLU A 25 -10.36 16.34 -11.70
CA GLU A 25 -9.72 16.51 -10.39
C GLU A 25 -8.78 15.36 -10.05
N LEU A 26 -9.14 14.10 -10.40
CA LEU A 26 -8.27 12.95 -10.19
C LEU A 26 -6.98 13.08 -10.99
N THR A 27 -7.07 13.41 -12.29
CA THR A 27 -5.90 13.54 -13.17
C THR A 27 -4.97 14.68 -12.73
N LYS A 28 -5.50 15.78 -12.21
CA LYS A 28 -4.73 16.84 -11.56
C LYS A 28 -4.04 16.34 -10.30
N LEU A 29 -4.77 15.65 -9.42
CA LEU A 29 -4.27 15.16 -8.14
C LEU A 29 -3.09 14.17 -8.31
N ILE A 30 -3.21 13.24 -9.27
CA ILE A 30 -2.14 12.29 -9.60
C ILE A 30 -1.10 12.88 -10.55
N SER A 31 -1.31 14.12 -11.04
CA SER A 31 -0.46 14.80 -12.02
C SER A 31 -0.17 13.93 -13.27
N TYR A 32 -1.19 13.20 -13.75
CA TYR A 32 -1.07 12.33 -14.92
C TYR A 32 -2.22 12.57 -15.90
N ARG A 33 -1.87 12.76 -17.17
CA ARG A 33 -2.82 12.90 -18.29
C ARG A 33 -2.79 11.61 -19.10
N PHE A 34 -3.95 11.00 -19.28
CA PHE A 34 -4.11 9.82 -20.13
C PHE A 34 -4.05 10.20 -21.60
N ASP A 35 -3.32 9.42 -22.38
CA ASP A 35 -3.34 9.47 -23.84
C ASP A 35 -4.61 8.77 -24.37
N ASN A 36 -5.00 7.64 -23.76
CA ASN A 36 -6.25 6.96 -24.00
C ASN A 36 -7.14 6.98 -22.74
N ILE A 37 -8.18 7.81 -22.78
CA ILE A 37 -9.13 7.98 -21.68
C ILE A 37 -9.94 6.71 -21.37
N ASP A 38 -10.10 5.80 -22.34
CA ASP A 38 -10.86 4.56 -22.18
C ASP A 38 -10.30 3.68 -21.06
N TYR A 39 -8.97 3.69 -20.86
CA TYR A 39 -8.35 2.98 -19.73
C TYR A 39 -8.80 3.54 -18.37
N LEU A 40 -8.94 4.85 -18.28
CA LEU A 40 -9.40 5.49 -17.05
C LEU A 40 -10.89 5.21 -16.81
N GLU A 41 -11.73 5.28 -17.84
CA GLU A 41 -13.15 4.93 -17.74
C GLU A 41 -13.33 3.46 -17.36
N GLN A 42 -12.58 2.55 -17.99
CA GLN A 42 -12.59 1.14 -17.62
C GLN A 42 -12.19 0.91 -16.17
N ALA A 43 -11.14 1.59 -15.68
CA ALA A 43 -10.66 1.45 -14.30
C ALA A 43 -11.71 1.82 -13.24
N PHE A 44 -12.68 2.64 -13.61
CA PHE A 44 -13.77 3.08 -12.72
C PHE A 44 -15.13 2.49 -13.06
N THR A 45 -15.22 1.58 -14.02
CA THR A 45 -16.47 0.90 -14.39
C THR A 45 -16.60 -0.40 -13.59
N HIS A 46 -17.63 -0.45 -12.72
CA HIS A 46 -17.94 -1.66 -11.95
C HIS A 46 -18.58 -2.74 -12.83
N ARG A 47 -18.37 -4.01 -12.47
CA ARG A 47 -18.95 -5.17 -13.19
C ARG A 47 -20.49 -5.17 -13.24
N SER A 48 -21.17 -4.45 -12.36
CA SER A 48 -22.63 -4.28 -12.43
C SER A 48 -23.06 -3.50 -13.65
N ILE A 49 -22.24 -2.55 -14.13
CA ILE A 49 -22.46 -1.79 -15.35
C ILE A 49 -22.16 -2.64 -16.59
N SER A 50 -21.05 -3.39 -16.55
CA SER A 50 -20.68 -4.28 -17.65
C SER A 50 -20.04 -5.55 -17.12
N SER A 51 -20.67 -6.69 -17.37
CA SER A 51 -20.12 -8.02 -17.03
C SER A 51 -19.00 -8.45 -17.99
N GLU A 52 -18.79 -7.70 -19.08
CA GLU A 52 -17.74 -7.98 -20.05
C GLU A 52 -16.36 -7.65 -19.46
N PRO A 53 -15.44 -8.63 -19.29
CA PRO A 53 -14.17 -8.42 -18.58
C PRO A 53 -13.27 -7.32 -19.15
N ARG A 54 -13.46 -6.95 -20.43
CA ARG A 54 -12.71 -5.87 -21.09
C ARG A 54 -13.30 -4.48 -20.88
N LYS A 55 -14.48 -4.39 -20.26
CA LYS A 55 -15.23 -3.14 -20.07
C LYS A 55 -15.41 -2.76 -18.60
N ASN A 56 -14.88 -3.56 -17.67
CA ASN A 56 -14.89 -3.28 -16.25
C ASN A 56 -13.47 -3.27 -15.66
N TYR A 57 -13.35 -2.88 -14.40
CA TYR A 57 -12.06 -2.64 -13.75
C TYR A 57 -11.27 -3.92 -13.41
N GLU A 58 -11.89 -5.13 -13.35
CA GLU A 58 -11.28 -6.32 -12.75
C GLU A 58 -9.96 -6.74 -13.43
N ARG A 59 -9.85 -6.61 -14.75
CA ARG A 59 -8.58 -6.91 -15.45
C ARG A 59 -7.49 -5.87 -15.19
N LEU A 60 -7.87 -4.62 -14.99
CA LEU A 60 -6.93 -3.55 -14.65
C LEU A 60 -6.48 -3.67 -13.19
N GLU A 61 -7.38 -4.06 -12.27
CA GLU A 61 -7.08 -4.44 -10.89
C GLU A 61 -6.01 -5.53 -10.86
N PHE A 62 -6.24 -6.66 -11.54
CA PHE A 62 -5.28 -7.76 -11.64
C PHE A 62 -3.89 -7.31 -12.13
N LEU A 63 -3.84 -6.46 -13.15
CA LEU A 63 -2.58 -5.94 -13.68
C LEU A 63 -1.93 -4.95 -12.71
N GLY A 64 -2.72 -4.07 -12.11
CA GLY A 64 -2.25 -3.05 -11.19
C GLY A 64 -1.65 -3.61 -9.91
N ASP A 65 -2.25 -4.66 -9.34
CA ASP A 65 -1.70 -5.41 -8.22
C ASP A 65 -0.27 -5.90 -8.53
N ALA A 66 -0.08 -6.58 -9.67
CA ALA A 66 1.24 -7.03 -10.10
C ALA A 66 2.25 -5.88 -10.31
N VAL A 67 1.81 -4.74 -10.84
CA VAL A 67 2.65 -3.55 -11.04
C VAL A 67 3.03 -2.92 -9.70
N ILE A 68 2.11 -2.84 -8.76
CA ILE A 68 2.39 -2.36 -7.39
C ILE A 68 3.41 -3.27 -6.73
N ASP A 69 3.21 -4.58 -6.78
CA ASP A 69 4.07 -5.58 -6.18
C ASP A 69 5.52 -5.49 -6.67
N ILE A 70 5.73 -5.39 -7.99
CA ILE A 70 7.09 -5.31 -8.54
C ILE A 70 7.79 -4.00 -8.16
N ILE A 71 7.06 -2.87 -8.18
CA ILE A 71 7.65 -1.57 -7.85
C ILE A 71 7.96 -1.49 -6.36
N ILE A 72 7.03 -1.90 -5.49
CA ILE A 72 7.24 -1.91 -4.04
C ILE A 72 8.37 -2.86 -3.65
N SER A 73 8.44 -4.06 -4.23
CA SER A 73 9.54 -5.01 -3.98
C SER A 73 10.89 -4.39 -4.31
N ARG A 74 11.01 -3.71 -5.46
CA ARG A 74 12.25 -3.03 -5.84
C ARG A 74 12.62 -1.90 -4.87
N GLU A 75 11.66 -1.09 -4.44
CA GLU A 75 11.94 0.02 -3.50
C GLU A 75 12.30 -0.54 -2.11
N LEU A 76 11.71 -1.66 -1.68
CA LEU A 76 12.07 -2.33 -0.43
C LEU A 76 13.51 -2.86 -0.47
N MET A 77 13.93 -3.52 -1.55
CA MET A 77 15.33 -3.99 -1.71
C MET A 77 16.33 -2.83 -1.66
N ARG A 78 15.96 -1.65 -2.17
CA ARG A 78 16.80 -0.45 -2.09
C ARG A 78 16.83 0.17 -0.70
N TYR A 79 15.70 0.12 0.01
CA TYR A 79 15.55 0.70 1.33
C TYR A 79 16.16 -0.19 2.44
N TYR A 80 16.14 -1.50 2.24
CA TYR A 80 16.71 -2.52 3.12
C TYR A 80 17.73 -3.37 2.35
N PRO A 81 18.95 -2.85 2.05
CA PRO A 81 19.94 -3.56 1.23
C PRO A 81 20.37 -4.89 1.84
N ASP A 82 20.41 -5.00 3.18
CA ASP A 82 20.76 -6.19 3.93
C ASP A 82 19.53 -6.94 4.48
N GLY A 83 18.33 -6.56 4.04
CA GLY A 83 17.08 -7.19 4.48
C GLY A 83 16.90 -8.57 3.84
N ASP A 84 16.57 -9.56 4.68
CA ASP A 84 16.21 -10.89 4.21
C ASP A 84 14.83 -10.93 3.51
N GLU A 85 14.51 -12.05 2.89
CA GLU A 85 13.25 -12.29 2.20
C GLU A 85 12.05 -12.11 3.14
N GLY A 86 12.14 -12.61 4.37
CA GLY A 86 11.07 -12.53 5.37
C GLY A 86 10.72 -11.08 5.73
N LEU A 87 11.75 -10.24 5.97
CA LEU A 87 11.57 -8.81 6.21
C LEU A 87 10.91 -8.12 5.01
N LEU A 88 11.44 -8.36 3.81
CA LEU A 88 10.95 -7.72 2.58
C LEU A 88 9.49 -8.10 2.28
N THR A 89 9.16 -9.39 2.37
CA THR A 89 7.79 -9.90 2.19
C THR A 89 6.82 -9.31 3.19
N LYS A 90 7.19 -9.25 4.47
CA LYS A 90 6.39 -8.66 5.53
C LYS A 90 6.13 -7.17 5.31
N LYS A 91 7.17 -6.41 4.94
CA LYS A 91 7.06 -4.98 4.65
C LYS A 91 6.20 -4.71 3.41
N ARG A 92 6.33 -5.55 2.36
CA ARG A 92 5.48 -5.48 1.18
C ARG A 92 4.03 -5.76 1.51
N SER A 93 3.74 -6.87 2.19
CA SER A 93 2.37 -7.25 2.55
C SER A 93 1.62 -6.15 3.30
N ALA A 94 2.31 -5.38 4.17
CA ALA A 94 1.69 -4.24 4.83
C ALA A 94 1.33 -3.09 3.87
N LEU A 95 2.06 -2.94 2.76
CA LEU A 95 1.87 -1.87 1.78
C LEU A 95 0.82 -2.19 0.71
N VAL A 96 0.57 -3.48 0.49
CA VAL A 96 -0.41 -3.95 -0.51
C VAL A 96 -1.69 -4.51 0.13
N GLN A 97 -1.78 -4.54 1.48
CA GLN A 97 -3.00 -5.01 2.15
C GLN A 97 -4.19 -4.09 1.87
N GLN A 98 -5.36 -4.70 1.76
CA GLN A 98 -6.62 -3.99 1.46
C GLN A 98 -6.83 -2.73 2.31
N SER A 99 -6.65 -2.82 3.65
CA SER A 99 -6.88 -1.70 4.55
C SER A 99 -5.98 -0.50 4.27
N PHE A 100 -4.74 -0.74 3.87
CA PHE A 100 -3.82 0.35 3.52
C PHE A 100 -4.15 0.95 2.14
N LEU A 101 -4.43 0.12 1.13
CA LEU A 101 -4.87 0.61 -0.18
C LEU A 101 -6.21 1.36 -0.09
N THR A 102 -7.13 0.97 0.81
CA THR A 102 -8.33 1.75 1.15
C THR A 102 -7.97 3.16 1.63
N ASN A 103 -6.98 3.32 2.50
CA ASN A 103 -6.53 4.64 2.96
C ASN A 103 -5.95 5.47 1.80
N ILE A 104 -5.18 4.86 0.90
CA ILE A 104 -4.71 5.52 -0.32
C ILE A 104 -5.89 5.97 -1.20
N GLY A 105 -6.88 5.11 -1.37
CA GLY A 105 -8.11 5.43 -2.10
C GLY A 105 -8.88 6.60 -1.48
N ASN A 106 -8.94 6.70 -0.14
CA ASN A 106 -9.52 7.85 0.57
C ASN A 106 -8.76 9.14 0.26
N MET A 107 -7.43 9.11 0.29
CA MET A 107 -6.60 10.29 -0.04
C MET A 107 -6.83 10.78 -1.47
N LEU A 108 -7.12 9.86 -2.40
CA LEU A 108 -7.42 10.17 -3.80
C LEU A 108 -8.90 10.49 -4.06
N ASN A 109 -9.77 10.40 -3.05
CA ASN A 109 -11.23 10.47 -3.17
C ASN A 109 -11.78 9.55 -4.28
N ILE A 110 -11.20 8.34 -4.39
CA ILE A 110 -11.31 7.49 -5.58
C ILE A 110 -12.74 6.99 -5.83
N MET A 111 -13.53 6.81 -4.76
CA MET A 111 -14.92 6.36 -4.84
C MET A 111 -15.84 7.33 -5.57
N ASN A 112 -15.51 8.61 -5.63
CA ASN A 112 -16.31 9.63 -6.34
C ASN A 112 -16.34 9.40 -7.85
N TYR A 113 -15.41 8.59 -8.35
CA TYR A 113 -15.28 8.30 -9.78
C TYR A 113 -15.90 6.96 -10.18
N LEU A 114 -16.30 6.12 -9.22
CA LEU A 114 -16.87 4.80 -9.50
C LEU A 114 -18.19 4.91 -10.27
N ILE A 115 -18.27 4.15 -11.36
CA ILE A 115 -19.46 3.96 -12.18
C ILE A 115 -20.07 2.61 -11.78
N VAL A 116 -21.20 2.63 -11.11
CA VAL A 116 -21.82 1.47 -10.50
C VAL A 116 -23.34 1.55 -10.56
N GLU A 117 -24.02 0.42 -10.68
CA GLU A 117 -25.48 0.36 -10.61
C GLU A 117 -26.00 0.73 -9.21
N PRO A 118 -27.16 1.40 -9.12
CA PRO A 118 -27.72 1.86 -7.84
C PRO A 118 -28.05 0.73 -6.84
N ASN A 119 -28.19 -0.49 -7.30
CA ASN A 119 -28.50 -1.67 -6.48
C ASN A 119 -27.29 -2.27 -5.76
N VAL A 120 -26.08 -1.80 -6.04
CA VAL A 120 -24.86 -2.24 -5.34
C VAL A 120 -24.79 -1.55 -3.98
N ASP A 121 -24.83 -2.31 -2.90
CA ASP A 121 -24.76 -1.77 -1.54
C ASP A 121 -23.33 -1.34 -1.17
N LEU A 122 -23.04 -0.09 -1.42
CA LEU A 122 -21.79 0.57 -1.01
C LEU A 122 -21.85 1.13 0.42
N ASN A 123 -22.99 1.05 1.13
CA ASN A 123 -23.08 1.45 2.53
C ASN A 123 -22.46 0.39 3.45
N ASN A 124 -22.33 -0.84 2.97
CA ASN A 124 -21.58 -1.86 3.68
C ASN A 124 -20.10 -1.52 3.66
N GLU A 125 -19.57 -1.16 4.82
CA GLU A 125 -18.19 -0.69 5.00
C GLU A 125 -17.14 -1.68 4.46
N LYS A 126 -17.37 -2.99 4.61
CA LYS A 126 -16.45 -4.02 4.07
C LYS A 126 -16.47 -4.05 2.54
N VAL A 127 -17.66 -3.91 1.94
CA VAL A 127 -17.80 -3.85 0.47
C VAL A 127 -17.15 -2.58 -0.07
N ALA A 128 -17.44 -1.43 0.53
CA ALA A 128 -16.87 -0.15 0.14
C ALA A 128 -15.34 -0.14 0.26
N SER A 129 -14.78 -0.64 1.38
CA SER A 129 -13.34 -0.73 1.59
C SER A 129 -12.65 -1.61 0.55
N LYS A 130 -13.22 -2.78 0.26
CA LYS A 130 -12.68 -3.66 -0.78
C LYS A 130 -12.72 -2.98 -2.14
N GLN A 131 -13.88 -2.41 -2.51
CA GLN A 131 -14.05 -1.70 -3.77
C GLN A 131 -13.01 -0.60 -3.94
N GLN A 132 -12.77 0.17 -2.88
CA GLN A 132 -11.82 1.27 -2.87
C GLN A 132 -10.38 0.82 -3.10
N ALA A 133 -9.95 -0.28 -2.47
CA ALA A 133 -8.64 -0.87 -2.71
C ALA A 133 -8.49 -1.34 -4.17
N ASN A 134 -9.49 -2.07 -4.68
CA ASN A 134 -9.50 -2.55 -6.07
C ASN A 134 -9.40 -1.41 -7.09
N LEU A 135 -10.05 -0.27 -6.81
CA LEU A 135 -9.97 0.91 -7.70
C LEU A 135 -8.58 1.56 -7.70
N VAL A 136 -7.84 1.52 -6.58
CA VAL A 136 -6.44 1.97 -6.54
C VAL A 136 -5.58 1.10 -7.45
N GLU A 137 -5.72 -0.21 -7.34
CA GLU A 137 -5.02 -1.17 -8.20
C GLU A 137 -5.42 -0.97 -9.67
N ALA A 138 -6.72 -0.88 -9.97
CA ALA A 138 -7.21 -0.65 -11.32
C ALA A 138 -6.70 0.66 -11.95
N LEU A 139 -6.62 1.74 -11.17
CA LEU A 139 -6.02 2.99 -11.61
C LEU A 139 -4.54 2.82 -11.99
N ILE A 140 -3.77 2.10 -11.18
CA ILE A 140 -2.36 1.81 -11.49
C ILE A 140 -2.25 0.95 -12.74
N GLY A 141 -3.12 -0.06 -12.91
CA GLY A 141 -3.18 -0.88 -14.13
C GLY A 141 -3.49 -0.06 -15.38
N ALA A 142 -4.44 0.88 -15.27
CA ALA A 142 -4.80 1.80 -16.35
C ALA A 142 -3.61 2.70 -16.75
N ILE A 143 -2.94 3.31 -15.77
CA ILE A 143 -1.76 4.16 -16.00
C ILE A 143 -0.62 3.36 -16.64
N TYR A 144 -0.44 2.11 -16.21
CA TYR A 144 0.59 1.23 -16.77
C TYR A 144 0.31 0.89 -18.24
N LEU A 145 -0.94 0.59 -18.61
CA LEU A 145 -1.29 0.32 -20.00
C LEU A 145 -1.19 1.56 -20.88
N ASP A 146 -1.52 2.71 -20.35
CA ASP A 146 -1.51 3.98 -21.07
C ASP A 146 -0.09 4.54 -21.28
N GLY A 147 0.70 4.63 -20.20
CA GLY A 147 2.00 5.32 -20.19
C GLY A 147 3.19 4.45 -19.80
N GLY A 148 2.97 3.17 -19.47
CA GLY A 148 4.02 2.23 -19.08
C GLY A 148 4.49 2.37 -17.64
N ILE A 149 5.63 1.73 -17.37
CA ILE A 149 6.15 1.57 -15.99
C ILE A 149 6.58 2.89 -15.34
N LYS A 150 7.03 3.88 -16.12
CA LYS A 150 7.58 5.13 -15.55
C LYS A 150 6.53 5.96 -14.81
N PRO A 151 5.39 6.34 -15.43
CA PRO A 151 4.33 7.06 -14.74
C PRO A 151 3.69 6.21 -13.62
N ALA A 152 3.45 4.92 -13.83
CA ALA A 152 2.94 4.03 -12.79
C ALA A 152 3.85 4.02 -11.55
N LYS A 153 5.16 3.88 -11.74
CA LYS A 153 6.14 3.96 -10.65
C LYS A 153 6.06 5.29 -9.91
N ARG A 154 6.02 6.42 -10.62
CA ARG A 154 5.94 7.75 -9.99
C ARG A 154 4.73 7.83 -9.05
N ILE A 155 3.56 7.43 -9.53
CA ILE A 155 2.32 7.52 -8.74
C ILE A 155 2.36 6.56 -7.53
N ILE A 156 2.86 5.33 -7.70
CA ILE A 156 3.05 4.40 -6.58
C ILE A 156 4.00 4.99 -5.53
N ILE A 157 5.09 5.64 -5.95
CA ILE A 157 6.02 6.30 -5.01
C ILE A 157 5.34 7.45 -4.28
N ASP A 158 4.63 8.31 -4.99
CA ASP A 158 4.01 9.51 -4.42
C ASP A 158 2.83 9.20 -3.49
N THR A 159 2.17 8.05 -3.67
CA THR A 159 1.01 7.64 -2.89
C THR A 159 1.34 6.53 -1.88
N ILE A 160 1.67 5.34 -2.34
CA ILE A 160 1.87 4.14 -1.51
C ILE A 160 3.20 4.23 -0.73
N TRP A 161 4.31 4.42 -1.42
CA TRP A 161 5.64 4.41 -0.78
C TRP A 161 5.85 5.59 0.17
N LYS A 162 5.40 6.76 -0.19
CA LYS A 162 5.50 7.96 0.65
C LYS A 162 4.81 7.76 2.01
N ASN A 163 3.70 7.04 2.04
CA ASN A 163 2.91 6.76 3.23
C ASN A 163 3.26 5.43 3.92
N ARG A 164 4.36 4.77 3.53
CA ARG A 164 4.77 3.44 4.02
C ARG A 164 4.84 3.30 5.55
N ASN A 165 5.21 4.37 6.24
CA ASN A 165 5.33 4.33 7.70
C ASN A 165 3.98 4.08 8.38
N GLU A 166 2.88 4.57 7.81
CA GLU A 166 1.52 4.29 8.32
C GLU A 166 1.16 2.82 8.17
N ALA A 167 1.44 2.23 7.00
CA ALA A 167 1.25 0.80 6.79
C ALA A 167 2.06 -0.05 7.78
N TRP A 168 3.31 0.33 8.02
CA TRP A 168 4.20 -0.43 8.90
C TRP A 168 3.85 -0.34 10.38
N LYS A 169 3.10 0.67 10.83
CA LYS A 169 2.56 0.75 12.21
C LYS A 169 1.55 -0.39 12.50
N THR A 170 0.92 -0.95 11.47
CA THR A 170 -0.08 -2.03 11.61
C THR A 170 0.53 -3.42 11.72
N ILE A 171 1.83 -3.58 11.52
CA ILE A 171 2.49 -4.89 11.57
C ILE A 171 2.46 -5.46 12.99
N ASN A 172 1.85 -6.62 13.15
CA ASN A 172 1.75 -7.30 14.45
C ASN A 172 3.02 -8.12 14.77
N TYR A 173 4.11 -7.44 15.12
CA TYR A 173 5.36 -8.11 15.52
C TYR A 173 5.22 -8.93 16.80
N LYS A 174 4.37 -8.49 17.74
CA LYS A 174 4.11 -9.23 18.98
C LYS A 174 3.48 -10.60 18.71
N GLY A 175 2.46 -10.65 17.85
CA GLY A 175 1.86 -11.92 17.42
C GLY A 175 2.87 -12.84 16.74
N GLN A 176 3.65 -12.30 15.81
CA GLN A 176 4.67 -13.08 15.10
C GLN A 176 5.77 -13.62 16.02
N LEU A 177 6.18 -12.87 17.04
CA LEU A 177 7.15 -13.36 18.03
C LEU A 177 6.57 -14.52 18.83
N ILE A 178 5.29 -14.47 19.21
CA ILE A 178 4.60 -15.56 19.90
C ILE A 178 4.53 -16.80 18.99
N GLU A 179 4.12 -16.62 17.73
CA GLU A 179 4.06 -17.70 16.74
C GLU A 179 5.44 -18.35 16.50
N TYR A 180 6.48 -17.51 16.37
CA TYR A 180 7.85 -18.00 16.25
C TYR A 180 8.28 -18.84 17.47
N CYS A 181 7.99 -18.37 18.68
CA CYS A 181 8.29 -19.12 19.90
C CYS A 181 7.55 -20.46 19.94
N HIS A 182 6.27 -20.49 19.60
CA HIS A 182 5.50 -21.73 19.52
C HIS A 182 6.05 -22.72 18.49
N ALA A 183 6.34 -22.24 17.27
CA ALA A 183 6.86 -23.09 16.19
C ALA A 183 8.23 -23.72 16.51
N ASN A 184 9.04 -23.06 17.36
CA ASN A 184 10.37 -23.53 17.75
C ASN A 184 10.42 -24.18 19.14
N GLY A 185 9.27 -24.44 19.78
CA GLY A 185 9.21 -25.04 21.12
C GLY A 185 9.80 -24.16 22.22
N ILE A 186 9.84 -22.86 22.02
CA ILE A 186 10.38 -21.84 22.93
C ILE A 186 9.22 -21.30 23.80
N ASN A 187 9.52 -20.97 25.06
CA ASN A 187 8.52 -20.37 25.94
C ASN A 187 8.00 -19.03 25.41
N ASN A 188 6.74 -18.73 25.72
CA ASN A 188 6.12 -17.47 25.35
C ASN A 188 6.93 -16.25 25.80
N PRO A 189 7.07 -15.24 24.93
CA PRO A 189 7.76 -14.00 25.26
C PRO A 189 7.03 -13.24 26.38
N LYS A 190 7.79 -12.69 27.32
CA LYS A 190 7.28 -11.81 28.38
C LYS A 190 7.77 -10.38 28.14
N PHE A 191 6.83 -9.44 28.15
CA PHE A 191 7.09 -8.02 27.92
C PHE A 191 7.19 -7.28 29.26
N HIS A 192 8.26 -6.54 29.47
CA HIS A 192 8.53 -5.83 30.72
C HIS A 192 8.74 -4.34 30.44
N LEU A 193 7.94 -3.50 31.11
CA LEU A 193 8.14 -2.06 31.08
C LEU A 193 9.44 -1.73 31.83
N VAL A 194 10.37 -1.07 31.17
CA VAL A 194 11.66 -0.61 31.73
C VAL A 194 11.51 0.80 32.27
N ASN A 195 10.94 1.67 31.46
CA ASN A 195 10.81 3.08 31.77
C ASN A 195 9.56 3.69 31.08
N ALA A 196 9.02 4.74 31.70
CA ALA A 196 8.02 5.59 31.10
C ALA A 196 8.39 7.04 31.45
N SER A 197 8.79 7.83 30.46
CA SER A 197 9.33 9.19 30.63
C SER A 197 8.63 10.19 29.71
N GLY A 198 8.77 11.48 30.05
CA GLY A 198 8.17 12.58 29.30
C GLY A 198 6.85 13.08 29.87
N PRO A 199 6.39 14.28 29.46
CA PRO A 199 5.11 14.85 29.86
C PRO A 199 3.94 14.01 29.33
N ASP A 200 2.77 14.10 29.97
CA ASP A 200 1.62 13.24 29.68
C ASP A 200 1.19 13.21 28.20
N HIS A 201 1.36 14.31 27.49
CA HIS A 201 1.04 14.44 26.06
C HIS A 201 2.16 13.97 25.11
N GLN A 202 3.35 13.61 25.65
CA GLN A 202 4.52 13.14 24.89
C GLN A 202 5.25 12.02 25.64
N LYS A 203 4.50 11.14 26.32
CA LYS A 203 5.09 9.98 27.02
C LYS A 203 5.82 9.07 26.05
N THR A 204 7.00 8.62 26.48
CA THR A 204 7.79 7.58 25.81
C THR A 204 7.87 6.37 26.73
N PHE A 205 7.51 5.21 26.18
CA PHE A 205 7.57 3.92 26.86
C PHE A 205 8.75 3.11 26.34
N GLU A 206 9.49 2.52 27.25
CA GLU A 206 10.59 1.62 26.95
C GLU A 206 10.27 0.23 27.49
N ILE A 207 10.24 -0.78 26.59
CA ILE A 207 9.88 -2.16 26.92
C ILE A 207 10.95 -3.10 26.40
N HIS A 208 11.34 -4.09 27.20
CA HIS A 208 12.14 -5.21 26.72
C HIS A 208 11.35 -6.53 26.75
N VAL A 209 11.80 -7.49 25.94
CA VAL A 209 11.26 -8.85 25.91
C VAL A 209 12.24 -9.80 26.61
N THR A 210 11.70 -10.74 27.38
CA THR A 210 12.45 -11.90 27.88
C THR A 210 11.87 -13.19 27.32
N ILE A 211 12.76 -14.08 26.83
CA ILE A 211 12.42 -15.42 26.33
C ILE A 211 13.42 -16.39 26.94
N ASN A 212 12.95 -17.47 27.58
CA ASN A 212 13.81 -18.45 28.28
C ASN A 212 14.82 -17.80 29.26
N LYS A 213 14.42 -16.73 29.96
CA LYS A 213 15.25 -15.91 30.86
C LYS A 213 16.32 -15.06 30.14
N GLU A 214 16.47 -15.14 28.84
CA GLU A 214 17.32 -14.25 28.05
C GLU A 214 16.60 -12.94 27.77
N LYS A 215 17.33 -11.81 27.92
CA LYS A 215 16.83 -10.46 27.67
C LYS A 215 17.17 -10.02 26.24
N TYR A 216 16.17 -9.55 25.52
CA TYR A 216 16.30 -9.04 24.16
C TYR A 216 16.34 -7.50 24.13
N PRO A 217 16.80 -6.89 23.01
CA PRO A 217 16.91 -5.44 22.89
C PRO A 217 15.57 -4.74 23.16
N THR A 218 15.67 -3.56 23.75
CA THR A 218 14.52 -2.74 24.13
C THR A 218 13.83 -2.15 22.91
N GLY A 219 12.51 -2.06 22.97
CA GLY A 219 11.69 -1.31 22.03
C GLY A 219 11.17 -0.03 22.67
N ILE A 220 11.03 1.02 21.87
CA ILE A 220 10.55 2.35 22.29
C ILE A 220 9.27 2.67 21.50
N GLY A 221 8.31 3.32 22.17
CA GLY A 221 7.07 3.77 21.55
C GLY A 221 6.40 4.90 22.34
N THR A 222 5.48 5.59 21.68
CA THR A 222 4.65 6.67 22.29
C THR A 222 3.53 6.15 23.19
N ASP A 223 3.26 4.86 23.12
CA ASP A 223 2.36 4.13 24.00
C ASP A 223 2.92 2.71 24.24
N LYS A 224 2.36 2.01 25.24
CA LYS A 224 2.84 0.66 25.62
C LYS A 224 2.73 -0.33 24.43
N LYS A 225 1.64 -0.27 23.65
CA LYS A 225 1.41 -1.18 22.52
C LYS A 225 2.48 -0.99 21.44
N THR A 226 2.78 0.25 21.08
CA THR A 226 3.82 0.58 20.09
C THR A 226 5.21 0.16 20.60
N ALA A 227 5.53 0.38 21.89
CA ALA A 227 6.78 -0.06 22.47
C ALA A 227 6.91 -1.59 22.52
N GLU A 228 5.83 -2.33 22.82
CA GLU A 228 5.80 -3.81 22.75
C GLU A 228 6.03 -4.32 21.32
N GLN A 229 5.42 -3.69 20.31
CA GLN A 229 5.64 -4.05 18.90
C GLN A 229 7.10 -3.84 18.49
N SER A 230 7.70 -2.70 18.89
CA SER A 230 9.10 -2.39 18.65
C SER A 230 10.04 -3.40 19.33
N ALA A 231 9.78 -3.73 20.60
CA ALA A 231 10.55 -4.74 21.34
C ALA A 231 10.46 -6.13 20.71
N ALA A 232 9.25 -6.52 20.26
CA ALA A 232 9.03 -7.79 19.56
C ALA A 232 9.75 -7.84 18.23
N GLN A 233 9.76 -6.75 17.47
CA GLN A 233 10.53 -6.65 16.22
C GLN A 233 12.03 -6.85 16.47
N ASN A 234 12.59 -6.18 17.46
CA ASN A 234 14.00 -6.28 17.82
C ASN A 234 14.38 -7.71 18.26
N ALA A 235 13.48 -8.36 19.03
CA ALA A 235 13.68 -9.75 19.44
C ALA A 235 13.66 -10.71 18.25
N LEU A 236 12.70 -10.55 17.30
CA LEU A 236 12.64 -11.37 16.10
C LEU A 236 13.90 -11.26 15.24
N VAL A 237 14.38 -10.03 15.01
CA VAL A 237 15.63 -9.80 14.25
C VAL A 237 16.82 -10.53 14.89
N ARG A 238 16.88 -10.62 16.23
CA ARG A 238 17.97 -11.33 16.92
C ARG A 238 17.81 -12.85 16.90
N LEU A 239 16.57 -13.35 16.90
CA LEU A 239 16.26 -14.79 16.90
C LEU A 239 16.40 -15.44 15.52
N THR A 240 16.30 -14.64 14.45
CA THR A 240 16.34 -15.14 13.06
C THR A 240 17.69 -14.91 12.36
N LYS A 241 18.67 -14.32 13.06
CA LYS A 241 20.07 -14.25 12.63
C LYS A 241 20.82 -15.51 13.05
#